data_7a8229853ec7329c358aef42d97d7a65
#
_entry.id   7a8229853ec7329c358aef42d97d7a65
#
_cell.length_a   1.000
_cell.length_b   1.000
_cell.length_c   1.000
_cell.angle_alpha   90.00
_cell.angle_beta   90.00
_cell.angle_gamma   90.00
#
_symmetry.space_group_name_H-M   'P 1'
#
loop_
_entity.id
_entity.type
_entity.pdbx_description
1 polymer ?
#
loop_
_entity_poly.entity_id
_entity_poly.type
_entity_poly.pdbx_seq_one_letter_code
_entity_poly.pdbx_strand_id
1 'polypeptide(L)'
;ETADLDKTSPVEETPLEDVRLLIGKEKRGTDVFWEFGHPKLSNRHLLITGTSGQGKTYCIQTLLLELARQGISSVIFDYTDGFLPNKLQPECQEALGEKIEQKVAVVNRIPVNPFVLQSVEIPSIGSIPENASAVAGRISDILTHVYGFGDQQRAAIYKACKEGIDRYGAQMSFARLQELLEESKIKEAKTVSSKMTQFFDNDLFDTSDSFDWKDILNNDGKVTVIQLTNLDRTLQTIITEITLWDAWYSLTKFGNKDTPFVVVLDEAQNLSFKSGSPAEKILREGRKYGWSAWFATQFLKGALDSGEISNLQQAAERLYFKPSGEEMNYIAGQIASERTEIQDWYNRLKNMQKGQCIVQGDRIKPNGEFGSIQPALVNVTSFGERK
;
A
#
# COMPACT_ATOMS: atom_id res chain seq x y z
N GLU A 1 40.11 9.05 -35.16
CA GLU A 1 39.54 7.77 -34.71
C GLU A 1 39.09 7.92 -33.26
N THR A 2 37.86 8.36 -33.07
CA THR A 2 37.21 8.39 -31.77
C THR A 2 36.34 7.14 -31.69
N ALA A 3 36.73 6.22 -30.82
CA ALA A 3 36.00 4.99 -30.56
C ALA A 3 34.66 5.30 -29.88
N ASP A 4 33.62 4.86 -30.53
CA ASP A 4 32.23 4.82 -30.11
C ASP A 4 32.11 3.83 -28.92
N LEU A 5 31.98 4.34 -27.70
CA LEU A 5 31.71 3.58 -26.47
C LEU A 5 30.33 3.97 -25.96
N ASP A 6 29.30 3.60 -26.70
CA ASP A 6 27.95 3.63 -26.17
C ASP A 6 27.10 2.49 -26.77
N LYS A 7 27.32 1.30 -26.24
CA LYS A 7 26.41 0.17 -26.42
C LYS A 7 26.07 -0.37 -25.04
N THR A 8 25.20 0.32 -24.33
CA THR A 8 24.36 -0.31 -23.31
C THR A 8 23.47 -1.31 -24.06
N SER A 9 23.80 -2.60 -23.92
CA SER A 9 22.92 -3.66 -24.39
C SER A 9 21.54 -3.48 -23.75
N PRO A 10 20.43 -3.61 -24.47
CA PRO A 10 19.11 -3.58 -23.87
C PRO A 10 19.06 -4.67 -22.80
N VAL A 11 18.68 -4.31 -21.58
CA VAL A 11 18.36 -5.27 -20.53
C VAL A 11 17.20 -6.09 -21.09
N GLU A 12 17.40 -7.39 -21.32
CA GLU A 12 16.30 -8.28 -21.69
C GLU A 12 15.28 -8.21 -20.56
N GLU A 13 14.10 -7.64 -20.83
CA GLU A 13 13.01 -7.57 -19.86
C GLU A 13 12.60 -9.00 -19.49
N THR A 14 12.73 -9.34 -18.22
CA THR A 14 12.28 -10.64 -17.71
C THR A 14 10.75 -10.72 -17.90
N PRO A 15 10.22 -11.74 -18.61
CA PRO A 15 8.78 -11.92 -18.72
C PRO A 15 8.13 -11.99 -17.33
N LEU A 16 6.97 -11.33 -17.15
CA LEU A 16 6.33 -11.27 -15.85
C LEU A 16 6.12 -12.65 -15.24
N GLU A 17 5.80 -13.65 -16.04
CA GLU A 17 5.56 -15.03 -15.58
C GLU A 17 6.79 -15.69 -14.92
N ASP A 18 7.99 -15.20 -15.24
CA ASP A 18 9.27 -15.68 -14.70
C ASP A 18 9.73 -14.88 -13.46
N VAL A 19 9.02 -13.80 -13.12
CA VAL A 19 9.38 -12.95 -11.98
C VAL A 19 9.13 -13.68 -10.66
N ARG A 20 10.22 -13.91 -9.94
CA ARG A 20 10.23 -14.52 -8.60
C ARG A 20 11.02 -13.64 -7.65
N LEU A 21 10.52 -13.47 -6.44
CA LEU A 21 11.18 -12.65 -5.41
C LEU A 21 11.73 -13.56 -4.31
N LEU A 22 13.03 -13.54 -4.10
CA LEU A 22 13.66 -14.31 -3.03
C LEU A 22 13.31 -13.71 -1.68
N ILE A 23 12.53 -14.41 -0.85
CA ILE A 23 12.22 -13.99 0.50
C ILE A 23 13.38 -14.32 1.43
N GLY A 24 13.82 -15.56 1.43
CA GLY A 24 14.86 -16.00 2.35
C GLY A 24 15.24 -17.47 2.18
N LYS A 25 16.00 -17.99 3.16
CA LYS A 25 16.47 -19.37 3.17
C LYS A 25 15.96 -20.12 4.39
N GLU A 26 15.50 -21.35 4.18
CA GLU A 26 15.25 -22.27 5.27
C GLU A 26 16.55 -22.66 5.99
N LYS A 27 16.43 -23.25 7.18
CA LYS A 27 17.58 -23.70 7.98
C LYS A 27 18.54 -24.63 7.21
N ARG A 28 18.03 -25.37 6.23
CA ARG A 28 18.83 -26.29 5.39
C ARG A 28 19.46 -25.61 4.17
N GLY A 29 19.30 -24.30 4.03
CA GLY A 29 19.85 -23.52 2.91
C GLY A 29 18.98 -23.49 1.66
N THR A 30 17.77 -24.07 1.68
CA THR A 30 16.81 -24.03 0.58
C THR A 30 16.24 -22.62 0.42
N ASP A 31 16.35 -22.07 -0.78
CA ASP A 31 15.77 -20.77 -1.13
C ASP A 31 14.24 -20.84 -1.16
N VAL A 32 13.59 -19.82 -0.59
CA VAL A 32 12.14 -19.65 -0.58
C VAL A 32 11.78 -18.40 -1.34
N PHE A 33 11.06 -18.58 -2.44
CA PHE A 33 10.63 -17.50 -3.32
C PHE A 33 9.14 -17.22 -3.17
N TRP A 34 8.76 -15.98 -3.36
CA TRP A 34 7.42 -15.60 -3.76
C TRP A 34 7.33 -15.67 -5.28
N GLU A 35 6.43 -16.47 -5.78
CA GLU A 35 6.20 -16.66 -7.23
C GLU A 35 5.37 -15.48 -7.79
N PHE A 36 5.91 -14.27 -7.67
CA PHE A 36 5.22 -13.00 -7.90
C PHE A 36 4.56 -12.90 -9.28
N GLY A 37 5.24 -13.37 -10.32
CA GLY A 37 4.75 -13.31 -11.69
C GLY A 37 3.89 -14.50 -12.11
N HIS A 38 3.82 -15.55 -11.32
CA HIS A 38 3.19 -16.80 -11.72
C HIS A 38 1.72 -16.64 -12.13
N PRO A 39 1.28 -17.11 -13.34
CA PRO A 39 -0.05 -16.83 -13.89
C PRO A 39 -1.22 -17.43 -13.09
N LYS A 40 -0.96 -18.49 -12.31
CA LYS A 40 -1.97 -19.12 -11.42
C LYS A 40 -2.08 -18.45 -10.06
N LEU A 41 -1.25 -17.44 -9.74
CA LEU A 41 -1.32 -16.73 -8.48
C LEU A 41 -2.69 -16.03 -8.36
N SER A 42 -3.35 -16.19 -7.21
CA SER A 42 -4.69 -15.64 -6.98
C SER A 42 -4.72 -14.12 -7.03
N ASN A 43 -3.70 -13.48 -6.47
CA ASN A 43 -3.40 -12.06 -6.54
C ASN A 43 -1.92 -11.82 -6.17
N ARG A 44 -1.44 -10.58 -6.31
CA ARG A 44 -0.07 -10.19 -5.94
C ARG A 44 -0.04 -9.34 -4.66
N HIS A 45 -1.05 -9.48 -3.79
CA HIS A 45 -1.05 -8.78 -2.50
C HIS A 45 -0.17 -9.51 -1.50
N LEU A 46 0.48 -8.73 -0.64
CA LEU A 46 1.36 -9.21 0.42
C LEU A 46 0.92 -8.65 1.76
N LEU A 47 0.79 -9.52 2.75
CA LEU A 47 0.59 -9.14 4.14
C LEU A 47 1.85 -9.43 4.96
N ILE A 48 2.39 -8.41 5.62
CA ILE A 48 3.56 -8.53 6.49
C ILE A 48 3.16 -8.16 7.91
N THR A 49 3.29 -9.06 8.85
CA THR A 49 2.96 -8.81 10.26
C THR A 49 4.13 -9.07 11.19
N GLY A 50 4.14 -8.42 12.35
CA GLY A 50 5.13 -8.62 13.40
C GLY A 50 5.50 -7.35 14.13
N THR A 51 6.05 -7.47 15.33
CA THR A 51 6.41 -6.29 16.16
C THR A 51 7.52 -5.45 15.52
N SER A 52 7.67 -4.23 16.02
CA SER A 52 8.73 -3.32 15.56
C SER A 52 10.13 -3.93 15.78
N GLY A 53 11.06 -3.64 14.90
CA GLY A 53 12.46 -4.08 15.00
C GLY A 53 12.72 -5.54 14.61
N GLN A 54 11.71 -6.32 14.17
CA GLN A 54 11.89 -7.71 13.78
C GLN A 54 12.41 -7.92 12.35
N GLY A 55 12.49 -6.85 11.53
CA GLY A 55 13.06 -6.92 10.18
C GLY A 55 12.05 -6.76 9.04
N LYS A 56 10.80 -6.35 9.33
CA LYS A 56 9.78 -6.11 8.28
C LYS A 56 10.26 -5.13 7.20
N THR A 57 10.66 -3.92 7.60
CA THR A 57 11.14 -2.88 6.66
C THR A 57 12.36 -3.35 5.87
N TYR A 58 13.29 -4.05 6.51
CA TYR A 58 14.43 -4.66 5.83
C TYR A 58 13.99 -5.65 4.75
N CYS A 59 13.06 -6.54 5.07
CA CYS A 59 12.49 -7.49 4.10
C CYS A 59 11.80 -6.76 2.93
N ILE A 60 11.01 -5.73 3.21
CA ILE A 60 10.37 -4.91 2.17
C ILE A 60 11.45 -4.29 1.26
N GLN A 61 12.48 -3.67 1.82
CA GLN A 61 13.57 -3.09 1.02
C GLN A 61 14.25 -4.12 0.13
N THR A 62 14.48 -5.35 0.62
CA THR A 62 15.08 -6.42 -0.18
C THR A 62 14.19 -6.87 -1.34
N LEU A 63 12.88 -7.00 -1.12
CA LEU A 63 11.92 -7.37 -2.16
C LEU A 63 11.75 -6.27 -3.20
N LEU A 64 11.76 -5.01 -2.78
CA LEU A 64 11.71 -3.85 -3.70
C LEU A 64 12.95 -3.76 -4.58
N LEU A 65 14.13 -4.09 -4.04
CA LEU A 65 15.35 -4.17 -4.83
C LEU A 65 15.21 -5.21 -5.94
N GLU A 66 14.67 -6.39 -5.64
CA GLU A 66 14.48 -7.43 -6.66
C GLU A 66 13.46 -7.03 -7.73
N LEU A 67 12.38 -6.35 -7.34
CA LEU A 67 11.42 -5.79 -8.30
C LEU A 67 12.07 -4.75 -9.22
N ALA A 68 12.80 -3.81 -8.61
CA ALA A 68 13.47 -2.74 -9.36
C ALA A 68 14.51 -3.28 -10.36
N ARG A 69 15.23 -4.36 -10.00
CA ARG A 69 16.15 -5.05 -10.91
C ARG A 69 15.45 -5.71 -12.09
N GLN A 70 14.18 -6.06 -11.93
CA GLN A 70 13.34 -6.67 -12.97
C GLN A 70 12.46 -5.62 -13.69
N GLY A 71 12.77 -4.32 -13.54
CA GLY A 71 12.06 -3.25 -14.20
C GLY A 71 10.67 -2.93 -13.62
N ILE A 72 10.28 -3.53 -12.50
CA ILE A 72 8.96 -3.32 -11.88
C ILE A 72 9.01 -2.17 -10.89
N SER A 73 8.29 -1.10 -11.20
CA SER A 73 8.23 0.10 -10.37
C SER A 73 7.34 -0.08 -9.14
N SER A 74 7.56 0.74 -8.11
CA SER A 74 6.81 0.69 -6.87
C SER A 74 6.58 2.07 -6.25
N VAL A 75 5.49 2.19 -5.49
CA VAL A 75 5.16 3.37 -4.68
C VAL A 75 5.13 2.95 -3.21
N ILE A 76 5.71 3.76 -2.34
CA ILE A 76 5.75 3.49 -0.91
C ILE A 76 5.15 4.67 -0.16
N PHE A 77 4.19 4.40 0.71
CA PHE A 77 3.74 5.37 1.71
C PHE A 77 4.54 5.13 3.01
N ASP A 78 5.57 5.94 3.24
CA ASP A 78 6.44 5.82 4.39
C ASP A 78 5.94 6.70 5.55
N TYR A 79 5.29 6.07 6.51
CA TYR A 79 4.73 6.70 7.70
C TYR A 79 5.79 7.03 8.75
N THR A 80 6.94 6.41 8.62
CA THR A 80 8.03 6.52 9.59
C THR A 80 9.23 7.23 8.97
N ASP A 81 10.36 6.60 8.96
CA ASP A 81 11.59 7.09 8.33
C ASP A 81 12.38 5.96 7.65
N GLY A 82 11.75 4.81 7.51
CA GLY A 82 12.39 3.58 7.04
C GLY A 82 12.92 3.65 5.60
N PHE A 83 12.38 4.55 4.80
CA PHE A 83 12.77 4.75 3.40
C PHE A 83 13.45 6.10 3.14
N LEU A 84 13.81 6.86 4.19
CA LEU A 84 14.68 8.02 4.03
C LEU A 84 16.06 7.58 3.53
N PRO A 85 16.75 8.39 2.70
CA PRO A 85 18.05 8.02 2.13
C PRO A 85 19.09 7.56 3.15
N ASN A 86 19.15 8.22 4.31
CA ASN A 86 20.07 7.89 5.41
C ASN A 86 19.63 6.69 6.27
N LYS A 87 18.47 6.10 6.02
CA LYS A 87 17.92 4.93 6.72
C LYS A 87 17.88 3.68 5.84
N LEU A 88 18.02 3.85 4.54
CA LEU A 88 18.17 2.71 3.64
C LEU A 88 19.47 1.95 3.97
N GLN A 89 19.43 0.63 3.83
CA GLN A 89 20.64 -0.16 3.92
C GLN A 89 21.64 0.29 2.85
N PRO A 90 22.95 0.35 3.16
CA PRO A 90 23.97 0.84 2.21
C PRO A 90 23.89 0.14 0.84
N GLU A 91 23.71 -1.17 0.84
CA GLU A 91 23.60 -1.97 -0.40
C GLU A 91 22.31 -1.65 -1.18
N CYS A 92 21.21 -1.32 -0.48
CA CYS A 92 19.97 -0.89 -1.10
C CYS A 92 20.15 0.50 -1.72
N GLN A 93 20.80 1.40 -1.01
CA GLN A 93 21.09 2.75 -1.49
C GLN A 93 22.04 2.72 -2.71
N GLU A 94 23.05 1.89 -2.69
CA GLU A 94 23.98 1.69 -3.81
C GLU A 94 23.27 1.09 -5.03
N ALA A 95 22.46 0.06 -4.82
CA ALA A 95 21.81 -0.67 -5.92
C ALA A 95 20.61 0.05 -6.54
N LEU A 96 19.82 0.77 -5.73
CA LEU A 96 18.67 1.53 -6.22
C LEU A 96 19.04 2.97 -6.60
N GLY A 97 20.11 3.53 -6.01
CA GLY A 97 20.71 4.80 -6.38
C GLY A 97 19.75 5.87 -6.87
N GLU A 98 19.84 6.23 -8.13
CA GLU A 98 19.00 7.24 -8.79
C GLU A 98 17.54 6.76 -9.05
N LYS A 99 17.25 5.47 -8.88
CA LYS A 99 15.90 4.93 -9.08
C LYS A 99 14.94 5.26 -7.91
N ILE A 100 15.45 5.75 -6.76
CA ILE A 100 14.60 6.18 -5.64
C ILE A 100 14.30 7.66 -5.74
N GLU A 101 13.02 8.00 -5.87
CA GLU A 101 12.51 9.38 -5.80
C GLU A 101 11.77 9.63 -4.50
N GLN A 102 12.14 10.69 -3.78
CA GLN A 102 11.45 11.12 -2.55
C GLN A 102 10.46 12.24 -2.86
N LYS A 103 9.19 12.03 -2.52
CA LYS A 103 8.14 13.06 -2.52
C LYS A 103 7.74 13.34 -1.08
N VAL A 104 8.31 14.39 -0.51
CA VAL A 104 8.10 14.76 0.90
C VAL A 104 6.83 15.59 1.01
N ALA A 105 5.77 15.05 1.61
CA ALA A 105 4.44 15.67 1.62
C ALA A 105 4.41 17.10 2.16
N VAL A 106 5.16 17.38 3.24
CA VAL A 106 5.24 18.73 3.83
C VAL A 106 6.02 19.75 2.99
N VAL A 107 6.77 19.32 1.97
CA VAL A 107 7.60 20.17 1.11
C VAL A 107 6.99 20.30 -0.29
N ASN A 108 6.64 19.15 -0.87
CA ASN A 108 6.22 19.09 -2.28
C ASN A 108 4.71 19.24 -2.45
N ARG A 109 3.92 19.16 -1.37
CA ARG A 109 2.47 18.93 -1.40
C ARG A 109 2.13 17.67 -2.23
N ILE A 110 0.97 17.14 -2.05
CA ILE A 110 0.54 15.95 -2.78
C ILE A 110 -0.28 16.40 -3.98
N PRO A 111 0.15 16.11 -5.22
CA PRO A 111 -0.52 16.56 -6.43
C PRO A 111 -1.79 15.73 -6.69
N VAL A 112 -2.82 15.95 -5.89
CA VAL A 112 -4.11 15.28 -5.99
C VAL A 112 -5.24 16.27 -5.70
N ASN A 113 -6.22 16.34 -6.59
CA ASN A 113 -7.48 16.99 -6.32
C ASN A 113 -8.60 15.95 -6.06
N PRO A 114 -8.95 15.68 -4.80
CA PRO A 114 -9.93 14.64 -4.48
C PRO A 114 -11.38 15.03 -4.84
N PHE A 115 -11.63 16.27 -5.21
CA PHE A 115 -12.96 16.81 -5.53
C PHE A 115 -13.32 16.69 -7.02
N VAL A 116 -12.36 16.29 -7.86
CA VAL A 116 -12.61 16.11 -9.30
C VAL A 116 -13.53 14.93 -9.51
N LEU A 117 -14.54 15.11 -10.39
CA LEU A 117 -15.43 14.05 -10.83
C LEU A 117 -14.64 13.08 -11.72
N GLN A 118 -14.38 11.91 -11.24
CA GLN A 118 -13.71 10.86 -11.99
C GLN A 118 -14.70 10.15 -12.93
N SER A 119 -14.21 9.40 -13.89
CA SER A 119 -15.03 8.53 -14.72
C SER A 119 -14.63 7.07 -14.53
N VAL A 120 -15.60 6.19 -14.57
CA VAL A 120 -15.40 4.74 -14.55
C VAL A 120 -15.70 4.18 -15.92
N GLU A 121 -14.72 3.47 -16.48
CA GLU A 121 -14.91 2.77 -17.75
C GLU A 121 -15.64 1.43 -17.51
N ILE A 122 -16.81 1.28 -18.10
CA ILE A 122 -17.56 0.02 -18.05
C ILE A 122 -17.48 -0.64 -19.43
N PRO A 123 -16.90 -1.85 -19.52
CA PRO A 123 -16.83 -2.57 -20.79
C PRO A 123 -18.20 -2.65 -21.47
N SER A 124 -18.24 -2.33 -22.76
CA SER A 124 -19.44 -2.32 -23.62
C SER A 124 -20.49 -1.23 -23.32
N ILE A 125 -20.32 -0.40 -22.28
CA ILE A 125 -21.22 0.72 -21.95
C ILE A 125 -20.52 2.05 -22.20
N GLY A 126 -19.21 2.13 -21.94
CA GLY A 126 -18.40 3.35 -22.07
C GLY A 126 -18.10 4.01 -20.72
N SER A 127 -17.65 5.26 -20.81
CA SER A 127 -17.24 6.06 -19.65
C SER A 127 -18.44 6.65 -18.93
N ILE A 128 -18.63 6.30 -17.67
CA ILE A 128 -19.67 6.88 -16.82
C ILE A 128 -19.02 7.83 -15.82
N PRO A 129 -19.32 9.15 -15.90
CA PRO A 129 -18.80 10.12 -14.95
C PRO A 129 -19.42 9.91 -13.56
N GLU A 130 -18.61 10.12 -12.51
CA GLU A 130 -19.13 10.27 -11.16
C GLU A 130 -20.01 11.52 -11.03
N ASN A 131 -20.84 11.54 -10.02
CA ASN A 131 -21.58 12.73 -9.61
C ASN A 131 -21.01 13.33 -8.31
N ALA A 132 -21.34 14.59 -8.04
CA ALA A 132 -20.89 15.28 -6.83
C ALA A 132 -21.23 14.55 -5.53
N SER A 133 -22.34 13.79 -5.51
CA SER A 133 -22.76 13.03 -4.34
C SER A 133 -21.83 11.86 -4.05
N ALA A 134 -21.33 11.17 -5.07
CA ALA A 134 -20.38 10.06 -4.90
C ALA A 134 -19.03 10.56 -4.36
N VAL A 135 -18.51 11.64 -4.92
CA VAL A 135 -17.26 12.27 -4.46
C VAL A 135 -17.41 12.81 -3.04
N ALA A 136 -18.49 13.54 -2.73
CA ALA A 136 -18.76 14.05 -1.39
C ALA A 136 -18.91 12.93 -0.36
N GLY A 137 -19.56 11.82 -0.74
CA GLY A 137 -19.67 10.60 0.08
C GLY A 137 -18.29 10.06 0.45
N ARG A 138 -17.45 9.82 -0.54
CA ARG A 138 -16.10 9.29 -0.37
C ARG A 138 -15.23 10.16 0.54
N ILE A 139 -15.21 11.48 0.32
CA ILE A 139 -14.42 12.40 1.15
C ILE A 139 -14.97 12.44 2.58
N SER A 140 -16.30 12.50 2.74
CA SER A 140 -16.91 12.49 4.07
C SER A 140 -16.64 11.18 4.83
N ASP A 141 -16.57 10.05 4.15
CA ASP A 141 -16.25 8.75 4.76
C ASP A 141 -14.79 8.70 5.24
N ILE A 142 -13.84 9.16 4.43
CA ILE A 142 -12.43 9.24 4.81
C ILE A 142 -12.26 10.13 6.05
N LEU A 143 -12.76 11.36 6.00
CA LEU A 143 -12.60 12.31 7.10
C LEU A 143 -13.31 11.83 8.37
N THR A 144 -14.48 11.18 8.23
CA THR A 144 -15.21 10.60 9.36
C THR A 144 -14.45 9.44 10.00
N HIS A 145 -13.88 8.56 9.18
CA HIS A 145 -13.05 7.46 9.68
C HIS A 145 -11.85 7.97 10.47
N VAL A 146 -11.09 8.89 9.88
CA VAL A 146 -9.82 9.35 10.43
C VAL A 146 -10.00 10.20 11.69
N TYR A 147 -11.01 11.07 11.73
CA TYR A 147 -11.27 11.93 12.90
C TYR A 147 -12.21 11.31 13.94
N GLY A 148 -12.77 10.13 13.67
CA GLY A 148 -13.77 9.51 14.53
C GLY A 148 -15.05 10.35 14.65
N PHE A 149 -15.49 10.98 13.57
CA PHE A 149 -16.73 11.76 13.56
C PHE A 149 -17.96 10.86 13.61
N GLY A 150 -19.04 11.35 14.20
CA GLY A 150 -20.35 10.71 14.16
C GLY A 150 -21.16 11.10 12.92
N ASP A 151 -22.35 10.50 12.79
CA ASP A 151 -23.23 10.66 11.62
C ASP A 151 -23.59 12.12 11.30
N GLN A 152 -23.78 12.96 12.31
CA GLN A 152 -24.14 14.36 12.12
C GLN A 152 -22.98 15.18 11.54
N GLN A 153 -21.76 14.96 12.03
CA GLN A 153 -20.55 15.59 11.47
C GLN A 153 -20.28 15.09 10.05
N ARG A 154 -20.43 13.77 9.82
CA ARG A 154 -20.33 13.20 8.47
C ARG A 154 -21.32 13.85 7.50
N ALA A 155 -22.59 14.01 7.92
CA ALA A 155 -23.60 14.68 7.10
C ALA A 155 -23.28 16.16 6.82
N ALA A 156 -22.66 16.86 7.77
CA ALA A 156 -22.21 18.24 7.57
C ALA A 156 -21.06 18.31 6.55
N ILE A 157 -20.05 17.44 6.66
CA ILE A 157 -18.96 17.33 5.68
C ILE A 157 -19.51 17.01 4.28
N TYR A 158 -20.38 16.00 4.20
CA TYR A 158 -21.00 15.60 2.92
C TYR A 158 -21.71 16.76 2.23
N LYS A 159 -22.53 17.51 2.98
CA LYS A 159 -23.27 18.66 2.44
C LYS A 159 -22.32 19.75 1.95
N ALA A 160 -21.30 20.11 2.74
CA ALA A 160 -20.32 21.13 2.37
C ALA A 160 -19.48 20.68 1.14
N CYS A 161 -19.03 19.43 1.09
CA CYS A 161 -18.34 18.89 -0.07
C CYS A 161 -19.21 18.92 -1.33
N LYS A 162 -20.47 18.44 -1.22
CA LYS A 162 -21.38 18.40 -2.36
C LYS A 162 -21.67 19.81 -2.88
N GLU A 163 -22.01 20.75 -1.98
CA GLU A 163 -22.23 22.15 -2.34
C GLU A 163 -21.01 22.78 -3.01
N GLY A 164 -19.81 22.52 -2.44
CA GLY A 164 -18.56 23.03 -2.99
C GLY A 164 -18.27 22.49 -4.39
N ILE A 165 -18.48 21.19 -4.62
CA ILE A 165 -18.28 20.56 -5.94
C ILE A 165 -19.29 21.14 -6.95
N ASP A 166 -20.56 21.24 -6.57
CA ASP A 166 -21.61 21.81 -7.45
C ASP A 166 -21.33 23.29 -7.79
N ARG A 167 -20.75 24.07 -6.85
CA ARG A 167 -20.50 25.51 -7.00
C ARG A 167 -19.20 25.82 -7.72
N TYR A 168 -18.12 25.10 -7.42
CA TYR A 168 -16.76 25.42 -7.85
C TYR A 168 -16.20 24.44 -8.88
N GLY A 169 -16.83 23.28 -9.07
CA GLY A 169 -16.38 22.25 -10.02
C GLY A 169 -14.91 21.84 -9.77
N ALA A 170 -14.10 21.89 -10.83
CA ALA A 170 -12.67 21.54 -10.77
C ALA A 170 -11.83 22.47 -9.87
N GLN A 171 -12.35 23.63 -9.49
CA GLN A 171 -11.67 24.56 -8.58
C GLN A 171 -11.98 24.30 -7.11
N MET A 172 -12.77 23.28 -6.79
CA MET A 172 -13.03 22.90 -5.40
C MET A 172 -11.73 22.46 -4.74
N SER A 173 -11.54 22.87 -3.48
CA SER A 173 -10.32 22.58 -2.69
C SER A 173 -10.66 22.43 -1.21
N PHE A 174 -9.70 21.99 -0.42
CA PHE A 174 -9.87 21.91 1.04
C PHE A 174 -10.01 23.29 1.69
N ALA A 175 -9.37 24.32 1.17
CA ALA A 175 -9.58 25.69 1.66
C ALA A 175 -11.04 26.14 1.47
N ARG A 176 -11.63 25.85 0.32
CA ARG A 176 -13.06 26.13 0.06
C ARG A 176 -13.98 25.27 0.90
N LEU A 177 -13.59 24.02 1.20
CA LEU A 177 -14.34 23.18 2.13
C LEU A 177 -14.35 23.80 3.53
N GLN A 178 -13.23 24.33 4.00
CA GLN A 178 -13.13 25.03 5.28
C GLN A 178 -14.08 26.23 5.31
N GLU A 179 -14.03 27.11 4.30
CA GLU A 179 -14.92 28.27 4.18
C GLU A 179 -16.40 27.86 4.28
N LEU A 180 -16.82 26.85 3.51
CA LEU A 180 -18.21 26.36 3.53
C LEU A 180 -18.63 25.78 4.88
N LEU A 181 -17.72 25.09 5.59
CA LEU A 181 -17.98 24.58 6.93
C LEU A 181 -18.13 25.74 7.95
N GLU A 182 -17.32 26.77 7.85
CA GLU A 182 -17.34 27.94 8.75
C GLU A 182 -18.56 28.83 8.51
N GLU A 183 -18.96 29.04 7.26
CA GLU A 183 -20.16 29.80 6.87
C GLU A 183 -21.46 29.08 7.19
N SER A 184 -21.38 27.75 7.40
CA SER A 184 -22.55 26.93 7.65
C SER A 184 -23.28 27.33 8.94
N LYS A 185 -24.62 27.36 8.87
CA LYS A 185 -25.49 27.58 10.03
C LYS A 185 -25.62 26.30 10.90
N ILE A 186 -25.09 25.17 10.44
CA ILE A 186 -25.15 23.88 11.13
C ILE A 186 -24.04 23.87 12.20
N LYS A 187 -24.40 23.60 13.45
CA LYS A 187 -23.46 23.57 14.58
C LYS A 187 -22.33 22.54 14.36
N GLU A 188 -22.69 21.40 13.83
CA GLU A 188 -21.78 20.28 13.56
C GLU A 188 -20.71 20.64 12.53
N ALA A 189 -21.02 21.48 11.54
CA ALA A 189 -20.06 21.95 10.56
C ALA A 189 -18.94 22.79 11.19
N LYS A 190 -19.29 23.67 12.13
CA LYS A 190 -18.31 24.47 12.89
C LYS A 190 -17.44 23.59 13.79
N THR A 191 -18.03 22.55 14.37
CA THR A 191 -17.29 21.56 15.17
C THR A 191 -16.28 20.81 14.30
N VAL A 192 -16.67 20.41 13.09
CA VAL A 192 -15.79 19.78 12.11
C VAL A 192 -14.64 20.70 11.73
N SER A 193 -14.94 21.95 11.31
CA SER A 193 -13.91 22.92 10.94
C SER A 193 -12.90 23.12 12.07
N SER A 194 -13.37 23.30 13.31
CA SER A 194 -12.49 23.46 14.48
C SER A 194 -11.62 22.25 14.75
N LYS A 195 -12.13 21.02 14.61
CA LYS A 195 -11.32 19.80 14.80
C LYS A 195 -10.33 19.55 13.67
N MET A 196 -10.62 20.03 12.48
CA MET A 196 -9.79 19.88 11.29
C MET A 196 -8.84 21.05 11.05
N THR A 197 -8.73 22.03 11.97
CA THR A 197 -7.88 23.22 11.81
C THR A 197 -6.46 22.86 11.39
N GLN A 198 -5.82 21.92 12.08
CA GLN A 198 -4.46 21.49 11.74
C GLN A 198 -4.35 20.92 10.31
N PHE A 199 -5.36 20.21 9.84
CA PHE A 199 -5.38 19.70 8.46
C PHE A 199 -5.46 20.83 7.45
N PHE A 200 -6.32 21.82 7.68
CA PHE A 200 -6.46 22.95 6.77
C PHE A 200 -5.22 23.85 6.77
N ASP A 201 -4.63 24.10 7.94
CA ASP A 201 -3.43 24.95 8.09
C ASP A 201 -2.19 24.36 7.40
N ASN A 202 -2.08 23.04 7.30
CA ASN A 202 -0.95 22.37 6.64
C ASN A 202 -1.01 22.42 5.11
N ASP A 203 -2.19 22.59 4.50
CA ASP A 203 -2.40 22.69 3.05
C ASP A 203 -1.60 21.66 2.23
N LEU A 204 -1.78 20.39 2.57
CA LEU A 204 -0.94 19.27 2.11
C LEU A 204 -1.21 18.82 0.67
N PHE A 205 -2.25 19.32 0.02
CA PHE A 205 -2.65 18.92 -1.32
C PHE A 205 -2.48 20.06 -2.33
N ASP A 206 -1.82 19.76 -3.44
CA ASP A 206 -1.82 20.64 -4.62
C ASP A 206 -2.95 20.20 -5.55
N THR A 207 -4.07 20.91 -5.47
CA THR A 207 -5.25 20.60 -6.30
C THR A 207 -5.15 21.13 -7.74
N SER A 208 -4.06 21.81 -8.09
CA SER A 208 -3.78 22.29 -9.45
C SER A 208 -2.89 21.36 -10.27
N ASP A 209 -2.30 20.35 -9.63
CA ASP A 209 -1.41 19.36 -10.23
C ASP A 209 -1.98 17.94 -10.03
N SER A 210 -1.41 16.95 -10.69
CA SER A 210 -1.83 15.54 -10.62
C SER A 210 -0.65 14.60 -10.74
N PHE A 211 -0.74 13.42 -10.09
CA PHE A 211 0.20 12.32 -10.35
C PHE A 211 0.02 11.78 -11.78
N ASP A 212 1.13 11.63 -12.49
CA ASP A 212 1.16 10.78 -13.68
C ASP A 212 1.39 9.31 -13.26
N TRP A 213 0.29 8.66 -12.86
CA TRP A 213 0.34 7.24 -12.44
C TRP A 213 0.79 6.31 -13.56
N LYS A 214 0.57 6.69 -14.83
CA LYS A 214 1.02 5.90 -15.97
C LYS A 214 2.53 5.96 -16.13
N ASP A 215 3.13 7.14 -15.95
CA ASP A 215 4.59 7.29 -15.93
C ASP A 215 5.20 6.56 -14.74
N ILE A 216 4.63 6.70 -13.55
CA ILE A 216 5.09 5.98 -12.35
C ILE A 216 5.06 4.47 -12.57
N LEU A 217 4.01 3.93 -13.19
CA LEU A 217 3.87 2.50 -13.47
C LEU A 217 4.92 1.99 -14.47
N ASN A 218 5.21 2.76 -15.51
CA ASN A 218 6.07 2.35 -16.63
C ASN A 218 7.54 2.79 -16.48
N ASN A 219 7.97 3.20 -15.31
CA ASN A 219 9.27 3.84 -15.10
C ASN A 219 10.34 2.85 -14.60
N ASP A 220 10.67 1.86 -15.41
CA ASP A 220 11.83 0.95 -15.34
C ASP A 220 12.40 0.70 -13.91
N GLY A 221 11.59 0.14 -13.04
CA GLY A 221 11.98 -0.22 -11.67
C GLY A 221 12.21 0.95 -10.72
N LYS A 222 11.63 2.11 -11.01
CA LYS A 222 11.66 3.28 -10.11
C LYS A 222 10.89 3.02 -8.82
N VAL A 223 11.44 3.48 -7.71
CA VAL A 223 10.83 3.43 -6.38
C VAL A 223 10.44 4.84 -5.97
N THR A 224 9.14 5.15 -6.00
CA THR A 224 8.61 6.45 -5.56
C THR A 224 8.21 6.38 -4.09
N VAL A 225 8.88 7.13 -3.24
CA VAL A 225 8.57 7.20 -1.80
C VAL A 225 7.75 8.44 -1.52
N ILE A 226 6.50 8.26 -1.11
CA ILE A 226 5.66 9.34 -0.56
C ILE A 226 6.00 9.40 0.94
N GLN A 227 6.85 10.36 1.28
CA GLN A 227 7.37 10.51 2.63
C GLN A 227 6.41 11.32 3.49
N LEU A 228 5.88 10.68 4.54
CA LEU A 228 4.89 11.22 5.46
C LEU A 228 5.47 11.54 6.84
N THR A 229 6.78 11.38 7.02
CA THR A 229 7.49 11.73 8.27
C THR A 229 7.21 13.18 8.66
N ASN A 230 7.17 13.45 9.96
CA ASN A 230 6.84 14.75 10.57
C ASN A 230 5.36 15.18 10.46
N LEU A 231 4.50 14.38 9.91
CA LEU A 231 3.06 14.54 10.02
C LEU A 231 2.51 13.65 11.15
N ASP A 232 1.46 14.11 11.82
CA ASP A 232 0.75 13.25 12.75
C ASP A 232 -0.02 12.13 12.00
N ARG A 233 -0.43 11.11 12.74
CA ARG A 233 -1.07 9.93 12.17
C ARG A 233 -2.35 10.25 11.39
N THR A 234 -3.12 11.23 11.84
CA THR A 234 -4.35 11.69 11.20
C THR A 234 -4.07 12.19 9.79
N LEU A 235 -3.10 13.10 9.66
CA LEU A 235 -2.70 13.67 8.37
C LEU A 235 -2.09 12.62 7.43
N GLN A 236 -1.23 11.74 7.96
CA GLN A 236 -0.65 10.63 7.21
C GLN A 236 -1.74 9.74 6.60
N THR A 237 -2.76 9.39 7.40
CA THR A 237 -3.85 8.52 6.94
C THR A 237 -4.70 9.20 5.89
N ILE A 238 -5.05 10.49 6.07
CA ILE A 238 -5.83 11.24 5.07
C ILE A 238 -5.11 11.29 3.72
N ILE A 239 -3.81 11.61 3.73
CA ILE A 239 -3.00 11.64 2.51
C ILE A 239 -3.04 10.27 1.82
N THR A 240 -2.79 9.21 2.56
CA THR A 240 -2.74 7.85 2.00
C THR A 240 -4.09 7.45 1.39
N GLU A 241 -5.19 7.60 2.14
CA GLU A 241 -6.53 7.22 1.68
C GLU A 241 -6.95 8.00 0.42
N ILE A 242 -6.70 9.30 0.39
CA ILE A 242 -7.03 10.16 -0.75
C ILE A 242 -6.16 9.80 -1.97
N THR A 243 -4.86 9.60 -1.76
CA THR A 243 -3.94 9.25 -2.85
C THR A 243 -4.22 7.86 -3.41
N LEU A 244 -4.60 6.89 -2.56
CA LEU A 244 -5.03 5.56 -3.01
C LEU A 244 -6.29 5.62 -3.88
N TRP A 245 -7.25 6.49 -3.55
CA TRP A 245 -8.42 6.70 -4.41
C TRP A 245 -8.05 7.29 -5.76
N ASP A 246 -7.17 8.28 -5.81
CA ASP A 246 -6.70 8.87 -7.05
C ASP A 246 -5.99 7.84 -7.94
N ALA A 247 -5.08 7.07 -7.37
CA ALA A 247 -4.42 5.96 -8.05
C ALA A 247 -5.44 4.89 -8.52
N TRP A 248 -6.44 4.55 -7.69
CA TRP A 248 -7.49 3.60 -8.07
C TRP A 248 -8.21 4.01 -9.35
N TYR A 249 -8.72 5.24 -9.41
CA TYR A 249 -9.43 5.73 -10.59
C TYR A 249 -8.54 5.81 -11.82
N SER A 250 -7.28 6.16 -11.65
CA SER A 250 -6.31 6.18 -12.74
C SER A 250 -6.06 4.79 -13.28
N LEU A 251 -5.79 3.81 -12.41
CA LEU A 251 -5.52 2.44 -12.83
C LEU A 251 -6.74 1.74 -13.42
N THR A 252 -7.97 2.10 -13.04
CA THR A 252 -9.16 1.55 -13.72
C THR A 252 -9.24 1.91 -15.19
N LYS A 253 -8.55 2.96 -15.64
CA LYS A 253 -8.53 3.43 -17.03
C LYS A 253 -7.47 2.74 -17.89
N PHE A 254 -6.29 2.48 -17.33
CA PHE A 254 -5.16 1.95 -18.10
C PHE A 254 -4.47 0.74 -17.47
N GLY A 255 -4.73 0.44 -16.21
CA GLY A 255 -4.14 -0.70 -15.51
C GLY A 255 -4.61 -2.03 -16.06
N ASN A 256 -3.76 -3.03 -16.01
CA ASN A 256 -4.07 -4.40 -16.41
C ASN A 256 -3.30 -5.40 -15.54
N LYS A 257 -3.74 -6.66 -15.55
CA LYS A 257 -3.16 -7.72 -14.71
C LYS A 257 -1.70 -8.08 -15.06
N ASP A 258 -1.25 -7.74 -16.26
CA ASP A 258 0.07 -8.12 -16.78
C ASP A 258 1.13 -7.03 -16.52
N THR A 259 0.71 -5.86 -16.04
CA THR A 259 1.59 -4.77 -15.62
C THR A 259 1.38 -4.49 -14.13
N PRO A 260 2.18 -5.09 -13.22
CA PRO A 260 2.01 -4.92 -11.79
C PRO A 260 2.22 -3.48 -11.33
N PHE A 261 1.28 -2.95 -10.56
CA PHE A 261 1.39 -1.69 -9.83
C PHE A 261 1.60 -2.00 -8.34
N VAL A 262 2.86 -1.94 -7.91
CA VAL A 262 3.24 -2.29 -6.53
C VAL A 262 3.12 -1.07 -5.64
N VAL A 263 2.30 -1.20 -4.58
CA VAL A 263 2.13 -0.16 -3.55
C VAL A 263 2.39 -0.74 -2.17
N VAL A 264 3.35 -0.16 -1.46
CA VAL A 264 3.68 -0.54 -0.09
C VAL A 264 3.01 0.42 0.87
N LEU A 265 2.25 -0.14 1.80
CA LEU A 265 1.48 0.56 2.83
C LEU A 265 2.03 0.13 4.20
N ASP A 266 2.99 0.90 4.71
CA ASP A 266 3.49 0.69 6.07
C ASP A 266 2.43 1.16 7.09
N GLU A 267 2.46 0.59 8.29
CA GLU A 267 1.50 0.87 9.36
C GLU A 267 0.02 0.73 8.90
N ALA A 268 -0.26 -0.31 8.09
CA ALA A 268 -1.54 -0.53 7.43
C ALA A 268 -2.75 -0.62 8.39
N GLN A 269 -2.53 -0.91 9.68
CA GLN A 269 -3.62 -0.90 10.69
C GLN A 269 -4.28 0.48 10.89
N ASN A 270 -3.72 1.54 10.32
CA ASN A 270 -4.33 2.87 10.39
C ASN A 270 -5.29 3.16 9.24
N LEU A 271 -5.28 2.33 8.20
CA LEU A 271 -6.17 2.46 7.05
C LEU A 271 -7.54 1.82 7.36
N SER A 272 -8.55 2.25 6.63
CA SER A 272 -9.85 1.59 6.66
C SER A 272 -9.86 0.40 5.71
N PHE A 273 -10.28 -0.76 6.21
CA PHE A 273 -10.58 -1.95 5.39
C PHE A 273 -12.07 -2.27 5.35
N LYS A 274 -12.90 -1.33 5.78
CA LYS A 274 -14.36 -1.44 5.71
C LYS A 274 -14.84 -1.36 4.27
N SER A 275 -15.99 -1.95 4.01
CA SER A 275 -16.61 -1.92 2.68
C SER A 275 -16.69 -0.51 2.13
N GLY A 276 -16.17 -0.33 0.91
CA GLY A 276 -16.14 0.96 0.23
C GLY A 276 -14.89 1.80 0.47
N SER A 277 -13.94 1.36 1.32
CA SER A 277 -12.64 2.03 1.46
C SER A 277 -11.70 1.69 0.28
N PRO A 278 -10.67 2.51 0.01
CA PRO A 278 -9.74 2.24 -1.09
C PRO A 278 -8.96 0.94 -0.86
N ALA A 279 -8.52 0.67 0.36
CA ALA A 279 -7.76 -0.54 0.68
C ALA A 279 -8.60 -1.82 0.51
N GLU A 280 -9.85 -1.83 0.97
CA GLU A 280 -10.78 -2.95 0.75
C GLU A 280 -11.02 -3.18 -0.74
N LYS A 281 -11.25 -2.12 -1.49
CA LYS A 281 -11.50 -2.20 -2.93
C LYS A 281 -10.30 -2.73 -3.71
N ILE A 282 -9.09 -2.29 -3.34
CA ILE A 282 -7.83 -2.80 -3.89
C ILE A 282 -7.68 -4.31 -3.64
N LEU A 283 -7.93 -4.76 -2.41
CA LEU A 283 -7.83 -6.19 -2.06
C LEU A 283 -8.81 -7.06 -2.84
N ARG A 284 -10.05 -6.61 -3.01
CA ARG A 284 -11.10 -7.40 -3.66
C ARG A 284 -11.07 -7.35 -5.19
N GLU A 285 -10.75 -6.21 -5.76
CA GLU A 285 -10.92 -5.96 -7.18
C GLU A 285 -9.61 -5.57 -7.90
N GLY A 286 -8.57 -5.21 -7.15
CA GLY A 286 -7.35 -4.61 -7.70
C GLY A 286 -6.60 -5.51 -8.68
N ARG A 287 -6.66 -6.85 -8.51
CA ARG A 287 -5.97 -7.80 -9.39
C ARG A 287 -6.20 -7.53 -10.88
N LYS A 288 -7.42 -7.21 -11.29
CA LYS A 288 -7.78 -6.99 -12.71
C LYS A 288 -7.12 -5.75 -13.32
N TYR A 289 -6.68 -4.82 -12.46
CA TYR A 289 -5.99 -3.58 -12.84
C TYR A 289 -4.49 -3.59 -12.50
N GLY A 290 -3.94 -4.75 -12.16
CA GLY A 290 -2.52 -4.91 -11.87
C GLY A 290 -2.09 -4.58 -10.45
N TRP A 291 -3.00 -4.23 -9.54
CA TRP A 291 -2.63 -3.91 -8.16
C TRP A 291 -1.90 -5.03 -7.45
N SER A 292 -0.78 -4.67 -6.83
CA SER A 292 -0.01 -5.47 -5.89
C SER A 292 0.20 -4.64 -4.62
N ALA A 293 -0.76 -4.70 -3.70
CA ALA A 293 -0.68 -3.93 -2.45
C ALA A 293 -0.01 -4.76 -1.35
N TRP A 294 1.03 -4.19 -0.75
CA TRP A 294 1.81 -4.77 0.33
C TRP A 294 1.49 -4.07 1.63
N PHE A 295 0.82 -4.76 2.52
CA PHE A 295 0.36 -4.24 3.80
C PHE A 295 1.30 -4.68 4.92
N ALA A 296 2.03 -3.74 5.51
CA ALA A 296 2.84 -3.99 6.68
C ALA A 296 2.13 -3.49 7.94
N THR A 297 2.01 -4.33 8.96
CA THR A 297 1.31 -4.00 10.20
C THR A 297 2.01 -4.61 11.41
N GLN A 298 1.87 -3.96 12.56
CA GLN A 298 2.38 -4.50 13.83
C GLN A 298 1.33 -5.35 14.55
N PHE A 299 0.06 -5.04 14.36
CA PHE A 299 -1.06 -5.68 15.04
C PHE A 299 -2.19 -5.98 14.05
N LEU A 300 -2.82 -7.15 14.19
CA LEU A 300 -4.05 -7.50 13.50
C LEU A 300 -5.24 -7.42 14.45
N LYS A 301 -5.30 -8.31 15.43
CA LYS A 301 -6.43 -8.47 16.33
C LYS A 301 -6.67 -7.25 17.26
N GLY A 302 -5.61 -6.56 17.64
CA GLY A 302 -5.69 -5.41 18.53
C GLY A 302 -6.11 -4.09 17.87
N ALA A 303 -6.05 -4.00 16.54
CA ALA A 303 -6.26 -2.77 15.79
C ALA A 303 -7.44 -2.83 14.80
N LEU A 304 -7.78 -4.00 14.30
CA LEU A 304 -8.76 -4.21 13.23
C LEU A 304 -9.91 -5.10 13.72
N ASP A 305 -11.09 -4.91 13.16
CA ASP A 305 -12.20 -5.82 13.39
C ASP A 305 -12.06 -7.13 12.56
N SER A 306 -12.92 -8.11 12.84
CA SER A 306 -12.85 -9.42 12.20
C SER A 306 -13.09 -9.36 10.68
N GLY A 307 -13.91 -8.43 10.21
CA GLY A 307 -14.18 -8.23 8.79
C GLY A 307 -12.98 -7.60 8.08
N GLU A 308 -12.36 -6.60 8.69
CA GLU A 308 -11.15 -5.95 8.18
C GLU A 308 -9.97 -6.93 8.11
N ILE A 309 -9.80 -7.76 9.15
CA ILE A 309 -8.77 -8.81 9.15
C ILE A 309 -9.05 -9.82 8.03
N SER A 310 -10.31 -10.23 7.84
CA SER A 310 -10.69 -11.16 6.78
C SER A 310 -10.36 -10.61 5.38
N ASN A 311 -10.51 -9.30 5.18
CA ASN A 311 -10.11 -8.64 3.94
C ASN A 311 -8.59 -8.68 3.74
N LEU A 312 -7.79 -8.36 4.75
CA LEU A 312 -6.32 -8.45 4.68
C LEU A 312 -5.82 -9.87 4.44
N GLN A 313 -6.48 -10.88 5.00
CA GLN A 313 -6.13 -12.29 4.81
C GLN A 313 -6.35 -12.80 3.37
N GLN A 314 -6.96 -12.01 2.48
CA GLN A 314 -7.05 -12.31 1.06
C GLN A 314 -5.72 -12.14 0.32
N ALA A 315 -4.71 -11.52 0.92
CA ALA A 315 -3.36 -11.47 0.38
C ALA A 315 -2.83 -12.88 0.10
N ALA A 316 -2.38 -13.14 -1.13
CA ALA A 316 -1.91 -14.45 -1.55
C ALA A 316 -0.59 -14.83 -0.87
N GLU A 317 0.24 -13.86 -0.56
CA GLU A 317 1.49 -14.07 0.17
C GLU A 317 1.43 -13.42 1.55
N ARG A 318 1.88 -14.13 2.58
CA ARG A 318 1.85 -13.66 3.97
C ARG A 318 3.16 -13.97 4.67
N LEU A 319 3.76 -12.94 5.26
CA LEU A 319 5.01 -13.03 6.02
C LEU A 319 4.73 -12.69 7.48
N TYR A 320 4.93 -13.65 8.35
CA TYR A 320 4.74 -13.50 9.79
C TYR A 320 6.10 -13.41 10.48
N PHE A 321 6.53 -12.20 10.80
CA PHE A 321 7.63 -11.94 11.72
C PHE A 321 7.16 -12.17 13.16
N LYS A 322 8.10 -12.22 14.12
CA LYS A 322 7.76 -12.45 15.51
C LYS A 322 6.70 -11.46 16.01
N PRO A 323 5.48 -11.92 16.34
CA PRO A 323 4.41 -11.07 16.85
C PRO A 323 4.59 -10.72 18.32
N SER A 324 3.78 -9.80 18.84
CA SER A 324 3.65 -9.57 20.29
C SER A 324 3.07 -10.78 20.99
N GLY A 325 3.26 -10.86 22.32
CA GLY A 325 2.71 -11.96 23.11
C GLY A 325 1.18 -12.09 23.00
N GLU A 326 0.49 -10.96 22.87
CA GLU A 326 -0.98 -10.90 22.74
C GLU A 326 -1.48 -11.42 21.39
N GLU A 327 -0.72 -11.21 20.32
CA GLU A 327 -1.04 -11.67 18.96
C GLU A 327 -0.59 -13.13 18.69
N MET A 328 0.30 -13.68 19.52
CA MET A 328 0.99 -14.95 19.26
C MET A 328 0.04 -16.12 18.97
N ASN A 329 -0.96 -16.31 19.82
CA ASN A 329 -1.95 -17.39 19.66
C ASN A 329 -2.80 -17.18 18.41
N TYR A 330 -3.16 -15.92 18.15
CA TYR A 330 -3.96 -15.59 16.97
C TYR A 330 -3.20 -15.88 15.68
N ILE A 331 -1.96 -15.41 15.58
CA ILE A 331 -1.10 -15.64 14.40
C ILE A 331 -0.80 -17.15 14.23
N ALA A 332 -0.53 -17.87 15.32
CA ALA A 332 -0.37 -19.33 15.25
C ALA A 332 -1.59 -20.03 14.64
N GLY A 333 -2.80 -19.58 15.02
CA GLY A 333 -4.04 -20.08 14.44
C GLY A 333 -4.25 -19.71 12.97
N GLN A 334 -3.70 -18.59 12.51
CA GLN A 334 -3.75 -18.20 11.08
C GLN A 334 -2.79 -19.03 10.21
N ILE A 335 -1.67 -19.47 10.78
CA ILE A 335 -0.65 -20.28 10.09
C ILE A 335 -1.06 -21.75 10.04
N ALA A 336 -1.65 -22.27 11.12
CA ALA A 336 -2.01 -23.67 11.27
C ALA A 336 -3.09 -24.10 10.27
N SER A 337 -2.88 -25.23 9.62
CA SER A 337 -3.88 -25.89 8.77
C SER A 337 -4.93 -26.63 9.62
N GLU A 338 -4.51 -27.15 10.75
CA GLU A 338 -5.34 -27.88 11.71
C GLU A 338 -5.14 -27.34 13.13
N ARG A 339 -6.18 -27.49 13.98
CA ARG A 339 -6.11 -27.04 15.37
C ARG A 339 -4.98 -27.69 16.18
N THR A 340 -4.62 -28.90 15.84
CA THR A 340 -3.53 -29.66 16.46
C THR A 340 -2.16 -29.03 16.25
N GLU A 341 -1.97 -28.26 15.19
CA GLU A 341 -0.70 -27.61 14.85
C GLU A 341 -0.50 -26.26 15.55
N ILE A 342 -1.55 -25.66 16.13
CA ILE A 342 -1.50 -24.30 16.70
C ILE A 342 -0.40 -24.19 17.76
N GLN A 343 -0.26 -25.18 18.63
CA GLN A 343 0.75 -25.13 19.70
C GLN A 343 2.18 -25.21 19.14
N ASP A 344 2.39 -25.96 18.08
CA ASP A 344 3.70 -26.06 17.42
C ASP A 344 4.05 -24.72 16.75
N TRP A 345 3.12 -24.10 16.04
CA TRP A 345 3.32 -22.77 15.45
C TRP A 345 3.53 -21.69 16.51
N TYR A 346 2.80 -21.72 17.62
CA TYR A 346 3.04 -20.84 18.76
C TYR A 346 4.48 -20.95 19.26
N ASN A 347 4.98 -22.18 19.46
CA ASN A 347 6.33 -22.43 19.93
C ASN A 347 7.39 -21.94 18.91
N ARG A 348 7.14 -22.15 17.62
CA ARG A 348 8.03 -21.62 16.55
C ARG A 348 8.06 -20.10 16.55
N LEU A 349 6.91 -19.42 16.57
CA LEU A 349 6.81 -17.97 16.63
C LEU A 349 7.52 -17.39 17.87
N LYS A 350 7.34 -18.01 19.03
CA LYS A 350 7.96 -17.60 20.29
C LYS A 350 9.49 -17.62 20.22
N ASN A 351 10.05 -18.63 19.54
CA ASN A 351 11.49 -18.88 19.44
C ASN A 351 12.15 -18.19 18.25
N MET A 352 11.38 -17.49 17.40
CA MET A 352 11.93 -16.76 16.25
C MET A 352 12.92 -15.70 16.68
N GLN A 353 13.99 -15.58 15.89
CA GLN A 353 15.00 -14.55 16.02
C GLN A 353 14.69 -13.36 15.10
N LYS A 354 15.34 -12.22 15.37
CA LYS A 354 15.27 -11.05 14.48
C LYS A 354 15.74 -11.44 13.07
N GLY A 355 15.01 -10.99 12.04
CA GLY A 355 15.30 -11.32 10.65
C GLY A 355 14.74 -12.68 10.19
N GLN A 356 13.98 -13.37 11.04
CA GLN A 356 13.23 -14.57 10.66
C GLN A 356 11.77 -14.25 10.42
N CYS A 357 11.16 -14.92 9.43
CA CYS A 357 9.72 -14.90 9.24
C CYS A 357 9.20 -16.27 8.84
N ILE A 358 7.91 -16.51 9.09
CA ILE A 358 7.17 -17.62 8.53
C ILE A 358 6.52 -17.15 7.26
N VAL A 359 6.75 -17.86 6.18
CA VAL A 359 6.24 -17.55 4.83
C VAL A 359 5.10 -18.51 4.52
N GLN A 360 3.93 -17.94 4.19
CA GLN A 360 2.72 -18.69 3.83
C GLN A 360 2.14 -18.16 2.54
N GLY A 361 2.13 -18.98 1.49
CA GLY A 361 1.62 -18.69 0.16
C GLY A 361 1.78 -19.86 -0.78
N ASP A 362 1.26 -19.74 -2.00
CA ASP A 362 1.39 -20.76 -3.03
C ASP A 362 2.77 -20.69 -3.69
N ARG A 363 3.36 -21.83 -3.98
CA ARG A 363 4.71 -21.94 -4.55
C ARG A 363 4.82 -23.09 -5.54
N ILE A 364 5.91 -23.09 -6.30
CA ILE A 364 6.29 -24.22 -7.13
C ILE A 364 6.82 -25.32 -6.20
N LYS A 365 6.13 -26.47 -6.22
CA LYS A 365 6.49 -27.68 -5.47
C LYS A 365 7.68 -28.40 -6.10
N PRO A 366 8.36 -29.31 -5.39
CA PRO A 366 9.46 -30.09 -5.95
C PRO A 366 9.09 -30.90 -7.21
N ASN A 367 7.81 -31.22 -7.41
CA ASN A 367 7.31 -31.90 -8.61
C ASN A 367 6.98 -30.95 -9.77
N GLY A 368 7.26 -29.64 -9.63
CA GLY A 368 6.99 -28.60 -10.64
C GLY A 368 5.56 -28.07 -10.62
N GLU A 369 4.66 -28.56 -9.80
CA GLU A 369 3.29 -28.05 -9.69
C GLU A 369 3.25 -26.77 -8.84
N PHE A 370 2.47 -25.79 -9.26
CA PHE A 370 2.17 -24.61 -8.47
C PHE A 370 0.97 -24.85 -7.56
N GLY A 371 1.09 -24.49 -6.28
CA GLY A 371 -0.01 -24.58 -5.32
C GLY A 371 0.44 -24.46 -3.87
N SER A 372 -0.50 -24.66 -2.98
CA SER A 372 -0.28 -24.54 -1.54
C SER A 372 0.74 -25.56 -1.04
N ILE A 373 1.66 -25.10 -0.20
CA ILE A 373 2.64 -25.91 0.51
C ILE A 373 2.63 -25.54 1.99
N GLN A 374 3.28 -26.37 2.81
CA GLN A 374 3.43 -26.06 4.25
C GLN A 374 4.16 -24.74 4.45
N PRO A 375 3.72 -23.89 5.40
CA PRO A 375 4.43 -22.67 5.74
C PRO A 375 5.88 -22.92 6.14
N ALA A 376 6.79 -22.07 5.68
CA ALA A 376 8.24 -22.22 5.88
C ALA A 376 8.77 -21.17 6.85
N LEU A 377 9.59 -21.59 7.82
CA LEU A 377 10.40 -20.67 8.64
C LEU A 377 11.69 -20.36 7.90
N VAL A 378 11.90 -19.09 7.55
CA VAL A 378 13.05 -18.64 6.77
C VAL A 378 13.84 -17.56 7.51
N ASN A 379 15.13 -17.49 7.22
CA ASN A 379 15.95 -16.33 7.46
C ASN A 379 15.85 -15.43 6.22
N VAL A 380 15.44 -14.17 6.38
CA VAL A 380 15.39 -13.21 5.27
C VAL A 380 16.80 -13.07 4.68
N THR A 381 16.93 -13.30 3.37
CA THR A 381 18.22 -13.20 2.70
C THR A 381 18.71 -11.76 2.69
N SER A 382 19.97 -11.56 3.08
CA SER A 382 20.58 -10.24 3.13
C SER A 382 20.82 -9.65 1.74
N PHE A 383 21.02 -8.33 1.67
CA PHE A 383 21.33 -7.66 0.39
C PHE A 383 22.58 -8.24 -0.26
N GLY A 384 23.65 -8.45 0.51
CA GLY A 384 24.93 -8.98 -0.02
C GLY A 384 24.86 -10.41 -0.57
N GLU A 385 23.85 -11.18 -0.19
CA GLU A 385 23.63 -12.54 -0.69
C GLU A 385 22.70 -12.61 -1.91
N ARG A 386 22.09 -11.46 -2.31
CA ARG A 386 21.21 -11.36 -3.49
C ARG A 386 22.04 -11.00 -4.71
N LYS A 387 22.18 -11.94 -5.60
CA LYS A 387 22.94 -11.77 -6.86
C LYS A 387 22.10 -11.10 -7.92
#